data_216f4abbf243579c6b16f440898f6a4b
#
_entry.id   216f4abbf243579c6b16f440898f6a4b
#
_cell.length_a   1.000
_cell.length_b   1.000
_cell.length_c   1.000
_cell.angle_alpha   90.00
_cell.angle_beta   90.00
_cell.angle_gamma   90.00
#
_symmetry.space_group_name_H-M   'P 1'
#
loop_
_entity.id
_entity.type
_entity.pdbx_description
1 polymer ?
#
loop_
_entity_poly.entity_id
_entity_poly.type
_entity_poly.pdbx_seq_one_letter_code
_entity_poly.pdbx_strand_id
1 'polypeptide(L)'
;MLQRKPSNPVALTGDIHSSWVHDLKSDFDNPSSTTVGTEFVGTSITSDFPPPFIAPIEAARPDNPHTKFFDGTFRGYVVCDLNRTRMKADFRVVGDVKDPAPQPATTLATFEVQNGRPGAEQV
;
A
#
# COMPACT_ATOMS: atom_id res chain seq x y z
N MET A 1 -11.45 7.78 -14.17
CA MET A 1 -11.80 6.36 -13.93
C MET A 1 -13.29 6.09 -14.06
N LEU A 2 -14.18 6.84 -13.41
CA LEU A 2 -15.64 6.60 -13.46
C LEU A 2 -16.24 6.60 -14.88
N GLN A 3 -15.76 7.46 -15.77
CA GLN A 3 -16.26 7.56 -17.14
C GLN A 3 -15.98 6.33 -18.02
N ARG A 4 -14.83 5.69 -17.83
CA ARG A 4 -14.38 4.51 -18.58
C ARG A 4 -14.73 3.18 -17.90
N LYS A 5 -15.08 3.23 -16.62
CA LYS A 5 -15.49 2.09 -15.76
C LYS A 5 -14.60 0.84 -15.92
N PRO A 6 -13.25 0.97 -15.80
CA PRO A 6 -12.43 -0.23 -15.69
C PRO A 6 -12.87 -1.01 -14.44
N SER A 7 -12.80 -2.33 -14.48
CA SER A 7 -13.38 -3.19 -13.43
C SER A 7 -12.72 -3.03 -12.05
N ASN A 8 -11.41 -2.86 -12.00
CA ASN A 8 -10.65 -2.64 -10.76
C ASN A 8 -9.27 -2.05 -11.07
N PRO A 9 -9.20 -0.74 -11.33
CA PRO A 9 -7.94 -0.08 -11.60
C PRO A 9 -7.05 -0.10 -10.37
N VAL A 10 -5.75 -0.36 -10.58
CA VAL A 10 -4.72 -0.35 -9.56
C VAL A 10 -3.63 0.63 -9.95
N ALA A 11 -3.27 1.52 -9.04
CA ALA A 11 -2.11 2.39 -9.15
C ALA A 11 -0.95 1.76 -8.37
N LEU A 12 0.22 1.66 -9.01
CA LEU A 12 1.47 1.29 -8.36
C LEU A 12 2.34 2.54 -8.30
N THR A 13 2.68 2.96 -7.10
CA THR A 13 3.37 4.23 -6.85
C THR A 13 4.54 4.05 -5.88
N GLY A 14 5.26 5.13 -5.60
CA GLY A 14 6.43 5.12 -4.71
C GLY A 14 6.81 6.55 -4.30
N ASP A 15 8.12 6.84 -4.26
CA ASP A 15 8.73 8.16 -4.00
C ASP A 15 8.73 8.59 -2.52
N ILE A 16 7.67 8.36 -1.78
CA ILE A 16 7.49 8.87 -0.41
C ILE A 16 8.34 8.13 0.66
N HIS A 17 9.06 7.07 0.30
CA HIS A 17 9.92 6.27 1.16
C HIS A 17 9.21 5.54 2.31
N SER A 18 7.93 5.27 2.16
CA SER A 18 7.10 4.50 3.09
C SER A 18 6.11 3.63 2.32
N SER A 19 5.58 2.61 2.97
CA SER A 19 4.63 1.68 2.37
C SER A 19 3.20 2.09 2.72
N TRP A 20 2.30 2.05 1.73
CA TRP A 20 0.88 2.36 1.94
C TRP A 20 -0.02 1.47 1.09
N VAL A 21 -1.24 1.29 1.58
CA VAL A 21 -2.36 0.75 0.79
C VAL A 21 -3.55 1.67 0.96
N HIS A 22 -4.09 2.17 -0.15
CA HIS A 22 -5.25 3.05 -0.16
C HIS A 22 -6.37 2.48 -1.02
N ASP A 23 -7.60 2.61 -0.53
CA ASP A 23 -8.77 2.56 -1.38
C ASP A 23 -8.95 3.92 -2.06
N LEU A 24 -8.98 3.94 -3.38
CA LEU A 24 -9.27 5.17 -4.13
C LEU A 24 -10.79 5.38 -4.15
N LYS A 25 -11.23 6.44 -3.49
CA LYS A 25 -12.65 6.77 -3.34
C LYS A 25 -13.14 7.71 -4.44
N SER A 26 -14.40 7.61 -4.81
CA SER A 26 -15.04 8.59 -5.71
C SER A 26 -15.18 9.97 -5.07
N ASP A 27 -15.22 10.02 -3.76
CA ASP A 27 -15.27 11.23 -2.93
C ASP A 27 -14.53 10.91 -1.61
N PHE A 28 -13.37 11.53 -1.39
CA PHE A 28 -12.55 11.28 -0.20
C PHE A 28 -13.10 11.93 1.07
N ASP A 29 -13.96 12.96 0.92
CA ASP A 29 -14.62 13.60 2.05
C ASP A 29 -15.82 12.78 2.56
N ASN A 30 -16.26 11.78 1.79
CA ASN A 30 -17.33 10.86 2.16
C ASN A 30 -16.80 9.41 2.29
N PRO A 31 -16.57 8.91 3.51
CA PRO A 31 -16.09 7.54 3.74
C PRO A 31 -17.00 6.46 3.13
N SER A 32 -18.29 6.74 2.98
CA SER A 32 -19.28 5.82 2.38
C SER A 32 -19.32 5.87 0.86
N SER A 33 -18.54 6.76 0.21
CA SER A 33 -18.49 6.83 -1.24
C SER A 33 -17.90 5.57 -1.86
N THR A 34 -18.21 5.35 -3.14
CA THR A 34 -17.75 4.15 -3.87
C THR A 34 -16.24 4.08 -3.95
N THR A 35 -15.67 2.92 -3.64
CA THR A 35 -14.28 2.60 -3.97
C THR A 35 -14.17 2.36 -5.48
N VAL A 36 -13.32 3.12 -6.15
CA VAL A 36 -13.17 3.09 -7.61
C VAL A 36 -11.82 2.53 -8.07
N GLY A 37 -10.93 2.23 -7.15
CA GLY A 37 -9.61 1.66 -7.42
C GLY A 37 -8.84 1.39 -6.14
N THR A 38 -7.60 0.95 -6.31
CA THR A 38 -6.66 0.68 -5.22
C THR A 38 -5.32 1.31 -5.55
N GLU A 39 -4.62 1.83 -4.55
CA GLU A 39 -3.23 2.23 -4.69
C GLU A 39 -2.34 1.42 -3.75
N PHE A 40 -1.25 0.91 -4.29
CA PHE A 40 -0.13 0.32 -3.54
C PHE A 40 1.09 1.23 -3.69
N VAL A 41 1.57 1.77 -2.57
CA VAL A 41 2.77 2.61 -2.50
C VAL A 41 3.92 1.77 -1.96
N GLY A 42 4.95 1.56 -2.78
CA GLY A 42 6.17 0.87 -2.35
C GLY A 42 7.12 1.81 -1.62
N THR A 43 7.72 1.30 -0.53
CA THR A 43 8.78 2.02 0.19
C THR A 43 10.07 2.10 -0.64
N SER A 44 11.05 2.85 -0.16
CA SER A 44 12.40 2.91 -0.72
C SER A 44 13.21 1.64 -0.44
N ILE A 45 14.24 1.39 -1.26
CA ILE A 45 15.21 0.30 -1.04
C ILE A 45 16.14 0.63 0.14
N THR A 46 16.61 1.88 0.24
CA THR A 46 17.60 2.30 1.25
C THR A 46 17.33 3.66 1.88
N SER A 47 16.66 4.59 1.19
CA SER A 47 16.42 5.94 1.69
C SER A 47 15.49 5.95 2.88
N ASP A 48 15.85 6.69 3.91
CA ASP A 48 15.05 6.78 5.14
C ASP A 48 13.72 7.53 4.92
N PHE A 49 12.70 7.10 5.65
CA PHE A 49 11.51 7.91 5.93
C PHE A 49 11.73 8.59 7.29
N PRO A 50 11.43 9.90 7.44
CA PRO A 50 11.73 10.61 8.68
C PRO A 50 10.90 10.06 9.86
N PRO A 51 11.53 9.45 10.89
CA PRO A 51 10.83 8.83 12.02
C PRO A 51 9.83 9.73 12.75
N PRO A 52 10.04 11.06 12.90
CA PRO A 52 9.07 11.93 13.57
C PRO A 52 7.69 11.99 12.93
N PHE A 53 7.55 11.61 11.65
CA PHE A 53 6.25 11.60 10.97
C PHE A 53 5.44 10.32 11.19
N ILE A 54 6.05 9.23 11.68
CA ILE A 54 5.37 7.93 11.82
C ILE A 54 4.20 8.04 12.80
N ALA A 55 4.44 8.51 14.03
CA ALA A 55 3.40 8.58 15.06
C ALA A 55 2.24 9.54 14.68
N PRO A 56 2.47 10.74 14.13
CA PRO A 56 1.39 11.60 13.65
C PRO A 56 0.54 10.96 12.53
N ILE A 57 1.17 10.24 11.60
CA ILE A 57 0.45 9.55 10.53
C ILE A 57 -0.42 8.44 11.09
N GLU A 58 0.12 7.59 11.98
CA GLU A 58 -0.67 6.54 12.63
C GLU A 58 -1.84 7.11 13.44
N ALA A 59 -1.65 8.23 14.12
CA ALA A 59 -2.72 8.90 14.87
C ALA A 59 -3.83 9.45 13.94
N ALA A 60 -3.50 9.86 12.71
CA ALA A 60 -4.47 10.39 11.74
C ALA A 60 -5.20 9.29 10.95
N ARG A 61 -4.76 8.03 10.97
CA ARG A 61 -5.37 6.94 10.19
C ARG A 61 -6.86 6.71 10.47
N PRO A 62 -7.36 6.75 11.73
CA PRO A 62 -8.79 6.58 12.00
C PRO A 62 -9.68 7.62 11.29
N ASP A 63 -9.16 8.84 11.07
CA ASP A 63 -9.86 9.90 10.36
C ASP A 63 -9.75 9.75 8.82
N ASN A 64 -8.93 8.81 8.36
CA ASN A 64 -8.65 8.51 6.95
C ASN A 64 -8.90 7.02 6.64
N PRO A 65 -10.16 6.54 6.73
CA PRO A 65 -10.47 5.10 6.63
C PRO A 65 -10.17 4.47 5.26
N HIS A 66 -9.94 5.29 4.23
CA HIS A 66 -9.45 4.83 2.92
C HIS A 66 -7.97 4.40 2.96
N THR A 67 -7.21 4.80 3.97
CA THR A 67 -5.83 4.35 4.21
C THR A 67 -5.85 3.05 5.00
N LYS A 68 -5.73 1.93 4.31
CA LYS A 68 -5.82 0.59 4.92
C LYS A 68 -4.55 0.13 5.58
N PHE A 69 -3.41 0.62 5.11
CA PHE A 69 -2.10 0.22 5.62
C PHE A 69 -1.10 1.35 5.51
N PHE A 70 -0.21 1.43 6.49
CA PHE A 70 0.96 2.29 6.49
C PHE A 70 2.12 1.60 7.20
N ASP A 71 3.32 1.73 6.66
CA ASP A 71 4.58 1.46 7.34
C ASP A 71 5.65 2.46 6.91
N GLY A 72 6.19 3.20 7.86
CA GLY A 72 7.31 4.12 7.68
C GLY A 72 8.65 3.58 8.21
N THR A 73 8.63 2.38 8.81
CA THR A 73 9.78 1.83 9.55
C THR A 73 10.75 1.09 8.64
N PHE A 74 10.22 0.20 7.81
CA PHE A 74 11.05 -0.73 7.03
C PHE A 74 11.34 -0.25 5.62
N ARG A 75 12.45 -0.73 5.07
CA ARG A 75 12.85 -0.59 3.66
C ARG A 75 12.59 -1.89 2.94
N GLY A 76 12.32 -1.84 1.64
CA GLY A 76 12.02 -3.05 0.91
C GLY A 76 11.40 -2.79 -0.47
N TYR A 77 10.49 -3.68 -0.87
CA TYR A 77 9.84 -3.65 -2.18
C TYR A 77 8.49 -4.35 -2.14
N VAL A 78 7.69 -4.15 -3.16
CA VAL A 78 6.40 -4.83 -3.32
C VAL A 78 6.50 -5.85 -4.46
N VAL A 79 6.09 -7.08 -4.18
CA VAL A 79 5.93 -8.13 -5.20
C VAL A 79 4.46 -8.21 -5.58
N CYS A 80 4.18 -7.99 -6.86
CA CYS A 80 2.83 -8.09 -7.40
C CYS A 80 2.67 -9.38 -8.21
N ASP A 81 1.74 -10.24 -7.80
CA ASP A 81 1.33 -11.44 -8.51
C ASP A 81 -0.07 -11.21 -9.10
N LEU A 82 -0.17 -11.18 -10.41
CA LEU A 82 -1.39 -10.87 -11.13
C LEU A 82 -1.86 -12.07 -11.97
N ASN A 83 -3.11 -12.44 -11.80
CA ASN A 83 -3.79 -13.40 -12.65
C ASN A 83 -5.20 -12.90 -13.04
N ARG A 84 -6.01 -13.74 -13.70
CA ARG A 84 -7.34 -13.33 -14.17
C ARG A 84 -8.36 -13.13 -13.06
N THR A 85 -8.11 -13.63 -11.86
CA THR A 85 -9.06 -13.61 -10.74
C THR A 85 -8.69 -12.60 -9.67
N ARG A 86 -7.40 -12.29 -9.52
CA ARG A 86 -6.90 -11.37 -8.48
C ARG A 86 -5.54 -10.76 -8.81
N MET A 87 -5.22 -9.68 -8.14
CA MET A 87 -3.86 -9.18 -7.94
C MET A 87 -3.51 -9.32 -6.46
N LYS A 88 -2.37 -9.96 -6.18
CA LYS A 88 -1.79 -10.03 -4.83
C LYS A 88 -0.58 -9.12 -4.75
N ALA A 89 -0.47 -8.34 -3.67
CA ALA A 89 0.66 -7.47 -3.39
C ALA A 89 1.29 -7.89 -2.05
N ASP A 90 2.52 -8.42 -2.10
CA ASP A 90 3.31 -8.76 -0.92
C ASP A 90 4.32 -7.64 -0.63
N PHE A 91 4.19 -6.97 0.51
CA PHE A 91 5.15 -5.99 1.00
C PHE A 91 6.32 -6.72 1.64
N ARG A 92 7.45 -6.76 0.94
CA ARG A 92 8.67 -7.44 1.35
C ARG A 92 9.62 -6.44 1.97
N VAL A 93 10.13 -6.74 3.16
CA VAL A 93 10.99 -5.83 3.92
C VAL A 93 12.25 -6.53 4.43
N VAL A 94 13.28 -5.73 4.71
CA VAL A 94 14.50 -6.16 5.40
C VAL A 94 14.60 -5.48 6.76
N GLY A 95 15.31 -6.09 7.70
CA GLY A 95 15.39 -5.62 9.08
C GLY A 95 16.14 -4.29 9.22
N ASP A 96 17.36 -4.22 8.70
CA ASP A 96 18.19 -3.01 8.74
C ASP A 96 19.02 -2.88 7.46
N VAL A 97 18.74 -1.88 6.65
CA VAL A 97 19.48 -1.61 5.41
C VAL A 97 20.88 -0.99 5.65
N LYS A 98 21.16 -0.55 6.88
CA LYS A 98 22.47 0.00 7.28
C LYS A 98 23.45 -1.11 7.74
N ASP A 99 22.93 -2.29 8.06
CA ASP A 99 23.73 -3.45 8.38
C ASP A 99 24.23 -4.10 7.08
N PRO A 100 25.56 -4.16 6.83
CA PRO A 100 26.11 -4.80 5.65
C PRO A 100 25.97 -6.32 5.64
N ALA A 101 25.59 -6.94 6.76
CA ALA A 101 25.39 -8.38 6.82
C ALA A 101 24.19 -8.81 5.96
N PRO A 102 24.26 -9.95 5.26
CA PRO A 102 23.12 -10.47 4.52
C PRO A 102 21.89 -10.67 5.43
N GLN A 103 20.75 -10.08 5.06
CA GLN A 103 19.51 -10.22 5.79
C GLN A 103 18.42 -10.80 4.89
N PRO A 104 17.59 -11.74 5.41
CA PRO A 104 16.47 -12.25 4.64
C PRO A 104 15.40 -11.19 4.47
N ALA A 105 14.79 -11.11 3.28
CA ALA A 105 13.57 -10.36 3.10
C ALA A 105 12.39 -11.17 3.68
N THR A 106 11.57 -10.51 4.48
CA THR A 106 10.35 -11.09 5.07
C THR A 106 9.10 -10.41 4.54
N THR A 107 7.94 -11.05 4.65
CA THR A 107 6.66 -10.42 4.30
C THR A 107 6.14 -9.66 5.51
N LEU A 108 5.96 -8.34 5.34
CA LEU A 108 5.38 -7.46 6.36
C LEU A 108 3.84 -7.53 6.31
N ALA A 109 3.28 -7.47 5.12
CA ALA A 109 1.85 -7.54 4.89
C ALA A 109 1.56 -8.04 3.48
N THR A 110 0.40 -8.67 3.30
CA THR A 110 -0.10 -9.12 2.01
C THR A 110 -1.51 -8.58 1.79
N PHE A 111 -1.79 -8.09 0.60
CA PHE A 111 -3.10 -7.60 0.19
C PHE A 111 -3.54 -8.22 -1.11
N GLU A 112 -4.84 -8.39 -1.28
CA GLU A 112 -5.45 -8.86 -2.53
C GLU A 112 -6.52 -7.88 -3.03
N VAL A 113 -6.54 -7.69 -4.37
CA VAL A 113 -7.61 -7.02 -5.10
C VAL A 113 -8.27 -8.08 -6.00
N GLN A 114 -9.53 -8.36 -5.75
CA GLN A 114 -10.28 -9.35 -6.52
C GLN A 114 -10.78 -8.77 -7.84
N ASN A 115 -10.82 -9.59 -8.89
CA ASN A 115 -11.36 -9.15 -10.17
C ASN A 115 -12.81 -8.66 -10.02
N GLY A 116 -13.09 -7.48 -10.56
CA GLY A 116 -14.41 -6.86 -10.51
C GLY A 116 -14.80 -6.22 -9.17
N ARG A 117 -13.93 -6.29 -8.14
CA ARG A 117 -14.13 -5.66 -6.83
C ARG A 117 -13.00 -4.69 -6.53
N PRO A 118 -13.17 -3.36 -6.80
CA PRO A 118 -12.18 -2.37 -6.41
C PRO A 118 -11.99 -2.32 -4.89
N GLY A 119 -10.76 -2.09 -4.46
CA GLY A 119 -10.38 -2.09 -3.05
C GLY A 119 -9.49 -3.29 -2.70
N ALA A 120 -8.59 -3.10 -1.76
CA ALA A 120 -7.69 -4.14 -1.27
C ALA A 120 -8.20 -4.75 0.04
N GLU A 121 -8.02 -6.06 0.19
CA GLU A 121 -8.26 -6.78 1.44
C GLU A 121 -6.94 -7.37 1.93
N GLN A 122 -6.65 -7.20 3.21
CA GLN A 122 -5.48 -7.85 3.83
C GLN A 122 -5.76 -9.33 4.03
N VAL A 123 -4.81 -10.16 3.64
CA VAL A 123 -4.90 -11.63 3.72
C VAL A 123 -3.75 -12.24 4.52
#